data_d1bc5699aa5fbcae9d93dd141a3fe168
#
_entry.id   d1bc5699aa5fbcae9d93dd141a3fe168
#
_cell.length_a   1.000
_cell.length_b   1.000
_cell.length_c   1.000
_cell.angle_alpha   90.00
_cell.angle_beta   90.00
_cell.angle_gamma   90.00
#
_symmetry.space_group_name_H-M   'P 1'
#
loop_
_entity.id
_entity.type
_entity.pdbx_description
1 polymer ?
#
loop_
_entity_poly.entity_id
_entity_poly.type
_entity_poly.pdbx_seq_one_letter_code
_entity_poly.pdbx_strand_id
1 'polypeptide(L)'
;MPLELDWGKEGEIFEVTNGDFQKNSMEIFGYEYTSDKLKGLRDLFLNTQTFYAYRLNGGGTKASNDLAEALYCGVRGNDLKIAVQVNADDETLFDVKTILGTDVVDEQTVAKADDLADNKFLKWKSGITLEAAAAIPMTGGGNGEVSGKDHQDYLAKAESFSFHTMGARVTDD
;
A
#
# COMPACT_ATOMS: atom_id res chain seq x y z
N MET A 1 -13.31 -7.95 9.18
CA MET A 1 -14.16 -7.57 8.02
C MET A 1 -13.39 -7.85 6.75
N PRO A 2 -13.95 -8.64 5.80
CA PRO A 2 -13.36 -8.85 4.49
C PRO A 2 -13.56 -7.59 3.62
N LEU A 3 -12.53 -7.25 2.84
CA LEU A 3 -12.47 -6.05 2.01
C LEU A 3 -11.83 -6.35 0.65
N GLU A 4 -12.31 -5.71 -0.39
CA GLU A 4 -11.60 -5.59 -1.65
C GLU A 4 -10.81 -4.28 -1.63
N LEU A 5 -9.50 -4.38 -1.80
CA LEU A 5 -8.58 -3.26 -1.66
C LEU A 5 -7.68 -3.14 -2.89
N ASP A 6 -7.37 -1.92 -3.29
CA ASP A 6 -6.44 -1.62 -4.38
C ASP A 6 -4.96 -1.66 -3.92
N TRP A 7 -4.75 -1.81 -2.60
CA TRP A 7 -3.45 -1.78 -1.93
C TRP A 7 -3.53 -2.43 -0.54
N GLY A 8 -2.39 -2.81 0.04
CA GLY A 8 -2.28 -3.22 1.42
C GLY A 8 -2.03 -4.72 1.61
N LYS A 9 -1.90 -5.10 2.87
CA LYS A 9 -1.57 -6.47 3.28
C LYS A 9 -2.54 -7.50 2.72
N GLU A 10 -2.01 -8.67 2.39
CA GLU A 10 -2.77 -9.80 1.84
C GLU A 10 -2.47 -11.09 2.60
N GLY A 11 -3.40 -12.04 2.54
CA GLY A 11 -3.23 -13.38 3.10
C GLY A 11 -3.30 -13.48 4.62
N GLU A 12 -3.48 -12.40 5.34
CA GLU A 12 -3.58 -12.36 6.80
C GLU A 12 -4.68 -11.41 7.29
N ILE A 13 -5.20 -11.65 8.48
CA ILE A 13 -6.02 -10.68 9.20
C ILE A 13 -5.09 -9.70 9.90
N PHE A 14 -5.35 -8.41 9.73
CA PHE A 14 -4.60 -7.35 10.39
C PHE A 14 -5.52 -6.39 11.14
N GLU A 15 -5.02 -5.95 12.27
CA GLU A 15 -5.72 -5.00 13.14
C GLU A 15 -5.51 -3.58 12.64
N VAL A 16 -6.59 -2.79 12.67
CA VAL A 16 -6.56 -1.36 12.39
C VAL A 16 -7.28 -0.63 13.50
N THR A 17 -6.56 0.21 14.22
CA THR A 17 -7.17 1.12 15.20
C THR A 17 -7.63 2.41 14.53
N ASN A 18 -8.56 3.15 15.16
CA ASN A 18 -8.97 4.47 14.66
C ASN A 18 -7.78 5.44 14.54
N GLY A 19 -6.83 5.37 15.48
CA GLY A 19 -5.61 6.19 15.44
C GLY A 19 -4.71 5.86 14.25
N ASP A 20 -4.52 4.57 13.96
CA ASP A 20 -3.74 4.12 12.79
C ASP A 20 -4.44 4.50 11.49
N PHE A 21 -5.75 4.34 11.44
CA PHE A 21 -6.54 4.72 10.27
C PHE A 21 -6.41 6.22 9.95
N GLN A 22 -6.46 7.09 10.95
CA GLN A 22 -6.32 8.52 10.74
C GLN A 22 -4.91 8.95 10.32
N LYS A 23 -3.88 8.30 10.86
CA LYS A 23 -2.48 8.70 10.64
C LYS A 23 -1.82 7.97 9.47
N ASN A 24 -2.15 6.68 9.29
CA ASN A 24 -1.40 5.75 8.44
C ASN A 24 -2.26 5.19 7.30
N SER A 25 -3.42 5.81 6.99
CA SER A 25 -4.32 5.30 5.95
C SER A 25 -3.66 5.16 4.58
N MET A 26 -2.75 6.07 4.23
CA MET A 26 -1.97 6.02 2.99
C MET A 26 -1.10 4.76 2.93
N GLU A 27 -0.41 4.43 4.03
CA GLU A 27 0.42 3.23 4.14
C GLU A 27 -0.43 1.95 4.10
N ILE A 28 -1.54 1.93 4.87
CA ILE A 28 -2.36 0.72 5.08
C ILE A 28 -3.24 0.41 3.87
N PHE A 29 -3.89 1.44 3.29
CA PHE A 29 -4.91 1.30 2.25
C PHE A 29 -4.54 1.96 0.91
N GLY A 30 -3.41 2.67 0.84
CA GLY A 30 -2.95 3.37 -0.36
C GLY A 30 -3.66 4.70 -0.62
N TYR A 31 -4.51 5.17 0.28
CA TYR A 31 -5.30 6.40 0.14
C TYR A 31 -5.25 7.23 1.41
N GLU A 32 -5.30 8.54 1.25
CA GLU A 32 -5.45 9.46 2.38
C GLU A 32 -6.75 9.21 3.15
N TYR A 33 -6.72 9.51 4.44
CA TYR A 33 -7.87 9.39 5.33
C TYR A 33 -9.14 10.06 4.79
N THR A 34 -9.00 11.20 4.12
CA THR A 34 -10.10 12.01 3.56
C THR A 34 -10.65 11.46 2.26
N SER A 35 -9.97 10.53 1.61
CA SER A 35 -10.37 9.96 0.32
C SER A 35 -11.77 9.34 0.36
N ASP A 36 -12.55 9.56 -0.71
CA ASP A 36 -13.86 8.92 -0.88
C ASP A 36 -13.79 7.39 -0.92
N LYS A 37 -12.67 6.83 -1.36
CA LYS A 37 -12.41 5.38 -1.32
C LYS A 37 -12.49 4.80 0.09
N LEU A 38 -12.16 5.60 1.11
CA LEU A 38 -12.17 5.20 2.51
C LEU A 38 -13.40 5.66 3.29
N LYS A 39 -14.40 6.25 2.63
CA LYS A 39 -15.62 6.75 3.29
C LYS A 39 -16.29 5.68 4.14
N GLY A 40 -16.49 4.47 3.61
CA GLY A 40 -17.13 3.38 4.36
C GLY A 40 -16.35 2.95 5.61
N LEU A 41 -15.01 3.07 5.60
CA LEU A 41 -14.19 2.81 6.78
C LEU A 41 -14.29 3.95 7.79
N ARG A 42 -14.37 5.21 7.33
CA ARG A 42 -14.62 6.34 8.24
C ARG A 42 -15.97 6.19 8.95
N ASP A 43 -17.01 5.79 8.21
CA ASP A 43 -18.34 5.57 8.79
C ASP A 43 -18.32 4.40 9.81
N LEU A 44 -17.56 3.35 9.55
CA LEU A 44 -17.34 2.25 10.49
C LEU A 44 -16.70 2.76 11.79
N PHE A 45 -15.67 3.58 11.70
CA PHE A 45 -14.95 4.11 12.85
C PHE A 45 -15.72 5.15 13.68
N LEU A 46 -16.90 5.60 13.24
CA LEU A 46 -17.81 6.37 14.10
C LEU A 46 -18.36 5.52 15.26
N ASN A 47 -18.39 4.19 15.10
CA ASN A 47 -19.01 3.28 16.06
C ASN A 47 -18.06 2.18 16.59
N THR A 48 -16.81 2.17 16.14
CA THR A 48 -15.80 1.21 16.59
C THR A 48 -14.46 1.89 16.83
N GLN A 49 -13.66 1.33 17.73
CA GLN A 49 -12.30 1.81 17.99
C GLN A 49 -11.25 1.01 17.23
N THR A 50 -11.56 -0.24 16.93
CA THR A 50 -10.65 -1.18 16.30
C THR A 50 -11.43 -2.12 15.42
N PHE A 51 -10.92 -2.45 14.25
CA PHE A 51 -11.45 -3.55 13.43
C PHE A 51 -10.35 -4.43 12.86
N TYR A 52 -10.69 -5.69 12.64
CA TYR A 52 -9.82 -6.66 11.96
C TYR A 52 -10.17 -6.70 10.48
N ALA A 53 -9.22 -6.28 9.65
CA ALA A 53 -9.35 -6.27 8.21
C ALA A 53 -8.75 -7.54 7.58
N TYR A 54 -9.31 -7.98 6.48
CA TYR A 54 -8.76 -9.02 5.63
C TYR A 54 -8.96 -8.63 4.17
N ARG A 55 -7.90 -8.68 3.37
CA ARG A 55 -7.98 -8.38 1.95
C ARG A 55 -8.38 -9.63 1.17
N LEU A 56 -9.57 -9.58 0.51
CA LEU A 56 -10.09 -10.68 -0.30
C LEU A 56 -9.34 -10.82 -1.64
N ASN A 57 -9.14 -9.72 -2.34
CA ASN A 57 -8.53 -9.65 -3.67
C ASN A 57 -6.99 -9.56 -3.62
N GLY A 58 -6.37 -10.32 -2.74
CA GLY A 58 -4.94 -10.55 -2.73
C GLY A 58 -4.49 -11.44 -3.90
N GLY A 59 -3.18 -11.73 -4.00
CA GLY A 59 -2.64 -12.61 -5.05
C GLY A 59 -2.65 -12.00 -6.45
N GLY A 60 -2.81 -10.69 -6.58
CA GLY A 60 -2.66 -9.96 -7.81
C GLY A 60 -1.20 -9.73 -8.21
N THR A 61 -0.96 -8.76 -9.09
CA THR A 61 0.38 -8.39 -9.55
C THR A 61 0.87 -7.13 -8.85
N LYS A 62 2.17 -7.05 -8.59
CA LYS A 62 2.82 -5.85 -8.07
C LYS A 62 3.25 -4.95 -9.20
N ALA A 63 3.05 -3.65 -9.05
CA ALA A 63 3.63 -2.68 -9.96
C ALA A 63 5.15 -2.65 -9.80
N SER A 64 5.87 -2.42 -10.89
CA SER A 64 7.33 -2.32 -10.88
C SER A 64 7.85 -1.40 -11.97
N ASN A 65 9.10 -0.99 -11.84
CA ASN A 65 9.91 -0.38 -12.86
C ASN A 65 11.35 -0.91 -12.76
N ASP A 66 12.31 -0.32 -13.45
CA ASP A 66 13.70 -0.77 -13.42
C ASP A 66 14.36 -0.59 -12.04
N LEU A 67 13.90 0.36 -11.22
CA LEU A 67 14.48 0.68 -9.92
C LEU A 67 13.88 -0.10 -8.76
N ALA A 68 12.56 -0.37 -8.78
CA ALA A 68 11.86 -0.89 -7.61
C ALA A 68 10.64 -1.74 -7.97
N GLU A 69 10.13 -2.45 -6.96
CA GLU A 69 8.87 -3.18 -6.98
C GLU A 69 7.96 -2.68 -5.84
N ALA A 70 6.67 -2.53 -6.09
CA ALA A 70 5.68 -2.14 -5.09
C ALA A 70 5.64 -3.16 -3.94
N LEU A 71 5.46 -2.66 -2.70
CA LEU A 71 5.39 -3.53 -1.52
C LEU A 71 4.23 -4.52 -1.61
N TYR A 72 3.07 -4.06 -2.08
CA TYR A 72 1.84 -4.85 -2.21
C TYR A 72 1.38 -4.93 -3.66
N CYS A 73 0.65 -6.01 -4.00
CA CYS A 73 -0.08 -6.09 -5.26
C CYS A 73 -1.25 -5.09 -5.28
N GLY A 74 -1.74 -4.78 -6.47
CA GLY A 74 -2.93 -3.97 -6.65
C GLY A 74 -2.74 -2.82 -7.63
N VAL A 75 -3.86 -2.35 -8.15
CA VAL A 75 -3.87 -1.28 -9.16
C VAL A 75 -3.30 0.04 -8.63
N ARG A 76 -3.39 0.27 -7.31
CA ARG A 76 -2.85 1.49 -6.68
C ARG A 76 -1.32 1.58 -6.80
N GLY A 77 -0.62 0.46 -6.92
CA GLY A 77 0.82 0.43 -7.18
C GLY A 77 1.24 1.15 -8.47
N ASN A 78 0.34 1.25 -9.47
CA ASN A 78 0.61 1.98 -10.71
C ASN A 78 0.65 3.50 -10.54
N ASP A 79 0.17 4.02 -9.41
CA ASP A 79 0.25 5.43 -9.08
C ASP A 79 1.57 5.81 -8.38
N LEU A 80 2.42 4.79 -8.08
CA LEU A 80 3.77 5.01 -7.56
C LEU A 80 4.69 5.54 -8.67
N LYS A 81 5.54 6.50 -8.28
CA LYS A 81 6.58 7.08 -9.13
C LYS A 81 7.84 7.28 -8.30
N ILE A 82 8.98 7.19 -8.94
CA ILE A 82 10.28 7.47 -8.33
C ILE A 82 10.87 8.68 -9.04
N ALA A 83 11.23 9.71 -8.30
CA ALA A 83 12.00 10.84 -8.80
C ALA A 83 13.42 10.77 -8.23
N VAL A 84 14.42 10.99 -9.07
CA VAL A 84 15.83 11.02 -8.70
C VAL A 84 16.39 12.37 -9.13
N GLN A 85 16.97 13.11 -8.21
CA GLN A 85 17.57 14.40 -8.46
C GLN A 85 18.99 14.42 -7.88
N VAL A 86 19.92 15.09 -8.50
CA VAL A 86 21.20 15.41 -7.89
C VAL A 86 20.92 16.39 -6.74
N ASN A 87 21.50 16.12 -5.57
CA ASN A 87 21.32 16.97 -4.42
C ASN A 87 21.89 18.38 -4.67
N ALA A 88 21.16 19.40 -4.25
CA ALA A 88 21.51 20.80 -4.54
C ALA A 88 22.74 21.31 -3.76
N ASP A 89 22.99 20.74 -2.59
CA ASP A 89 24.08 21.16 -1.69
C ASP A 89 25.36 20.32 -1.89
N ASP A 90 25.20 19.06 -2.37
CA ASP A 90 26.31 18.13 -2.63
C ASP A 90 26.04 17.30 -3.88
N GLU A 91 26.70 17.65 -4.98
CA GLU A 91 26.57 16.99 -6.28
C GLU A 91 27.00 15.50 -6.29
N THR A 92 27.62 15.01 -5.22
CA THR A 92 27.96 13.58 -5.06
C THR A 92 26.81 12.75 -4.51
N LEU A 93 25.71 13.39 -4.11
CA LEU A 93 24.53 12.77 -3.53
C LEU A 93 23.32 12.87 -4.48
N PHE A 94 22.38 11.95 -4.29
CA PHE A 94 21.08 11.95 -4.95
C PHE A 94 19.96 12.05 -3.94
N ASP A 95 18.99 12.92 -4.19
CA ASP A 95 17.71 12.95 -3.52
C ASP A 95 16.73 12.06 -4.28
N VAL A 96 16.30 10.96 -3.63
CA VAL A 96 15.41 9.96 -4.21
C VAL A 96 14.08 10.03 -3.51
N LYS A 97 13.03 10.37 -4.25
CA LYS A 97 11.66 10.53 -3.73
C LYS A 97 10.77 9.42 -4.22
N THR A 98 10.04 8.79 -3.29
CA THR A 98 8.90 7.93 -3.60
C THR A 98 7.65 8.77 -3.56
N ILE A 99 6.88 8.76 -4.65
CA ILE A 99 5.66 9.57 -4.82
C ILE A 99 4.49 8.62 -5.06
N LEU A 100 3.39 8.78 -4.32
CA LEU A 100 2.14 8.04 -4.55
C LEU A 100 1.04 9.02 -4.99
N GLY A 101 0.68 8.95 -6.26
CA GLY A 101 -0.20 9.93 -6.87
C GLY A 101 0.48 11.29 -7.02
N THR A 102 0.19 12.22 -6.12
CA THR A 102 0.80 13.57 -6.03
C THR A 102 1.64 13.77 -4.78
N ASP A 103 1.58 12.86 -3.81
CA ASP A 103 2.16 13.02 -2.49
C ASP A 103 3.54 12.36 -2.42
N VAL A 104 4.53 13.09 -1.93
CA VAL A 104 5.83 12.51 -1.56
C VAL A 104 5.64 11.73 -0.27
N VAL A 105 5.78 10.40 -0.36
CA VAL A 105 5.55 9.48 0.76
C VAL A 105 6.84 8.99 1.42
N ASP A 106 7.97 9.17 0.75
CA ASP A 106 9.31 8.90 1.27
C ASP A 106 10.35 9.72 0.51
N GLU A 107 11.40 10.14 1.21
CA GLU A 107 12.53 10.86 0.62
C GLU A 107 13.83 10.41 1.28
N GLN A 108 14.83 10.06 0.48
CA GLN A 108 16.14 9.61 0.93
C GLN A 108 17.23 10.33 0.17
N THR A 109 18.28 10.76 0.88
CA THR A 109 19.51 11.33 0.27
C THR A 109 20.61 10.30 0.41
N VAL A 110 21.15 9.83 -0.71
CA VAL A 110 22.13 8.74 -0.77
C VAL A 110 23.23 9.02 -1.77
N ALA A 111 24.43 8.46 -1.56
CA ALA A 111 25.55 8.56 -2.51
C ALA A 111 25.41 7.54 -3.66
N LYS A 112 24.80 6.41 -3.42
CA LYS A 112 24.63 5.33 -4.41
C LYS A 112 23.35 4.53 -4.12
N ALA A 113 22.91 3.79 -5.11
CA ALA A 113 21.69 2.97 -5.03
C ALA A 113 21.70 1.92 -3.91
N ASP A 114 22.86 1.34 -3.62
CA ASP A 114 22.99 0.32 -2.55
C ASP A 114 22.74 0.87 -1.15
N ASP A 115 22.75 2.18 -0.97
CA ASP A 115 22.48 2.84 0.30
C ASP A 115 20.97 3.13 0.51
N LEU A 116 20.14 2.89 -0.53
CA LEU A 116 18.69 3.04 -0.42
C LEU A 116 18.08 1.98 0.51
N ALA A 117 17.27 2.44 1.45
CA ALA A 117 16.47 1.57 2.32
C ALA A 117 15.08 1.35 1.75
N ASP A 118 14.58 0.10 1.83
CA ASP A 118 13.17 -0.20 1.53
C ASP A 118 12.26 0.67 2.41
N ASN A 119 11.14 1.11 1.83
CA ASN A 119 10.18 1.92 2.56
C ASN A 119 8.81 1.23 2.65
N LYS A 120 7.80 1.94 3.12
CA LYS A 120 6.45 1.40 3.34
C LYS A 120 5.63 1.19 2.06
N PHE A 121 6.17 1.56 0.91
CA PHE A 121 5.48 1.53 -0.38
C PHE A 121 6.19 0.67 -1.42
N LEU A 122 7.51 0.55 -1.36
CA LEU A 122 8.29 -0.19 -2.34
C LEU A 122 9.53 -0.85 -1.75
N LYS A 123 10.07 -1.79 -2.51
CA LYS A 123 11.37 -2.42 -2.29
C LYS A 123 12.29 -2.09 -3.46
N TRP A 124 13.51 -1.70 -3.16
CA TRP A 124 14.51 -1.41 -4.18
C TRP A 124 15.07 -2.69 -4.79
N LYS A 125 15.33 -2.65 -6.08
CA LYS A 125 16.02 -3.75 -6.77
C LYS A 125 17.53 -3.64 -6.54
N SER A 126 18.22 -4.78 -6.50
CA SER A 126 19.67 -4.81 -6.40
C SER A 126 20.33 -4.49 -7.73
N GLY A 127 21.53 -3.87 -7.68
CA GLY A 127 22.35 -3.60 -8.87
C GLY A 127 21.81 -2.50 -9.78
N ILE A 128 20.96 -1.63 -9.26
CA ILE A 128 20.45 -0.46 -9.99
C ILE A 128 21.46 0.68 -9.97
N THR A 129 21.37 1.55 -10.96
CA THR A 129 22.14 2.81 -11.05
C THR A 129 21.19 3.98 -10.92
N LEU A 130 21.58 5.00 -10.13
CA LEU A 130 20.81 6.23 -10.00
C LEU A 130 21.20 7.19 -11.13
N GLU A 131 20.21 7.60 -11.89
CA GLU A 131 20.31 8.65 -12.90
C GLU A 131 19.21 9.68 -12.66
N ALA A 132 19.53 10.96 -12.85
CA ALA A 132 18.55 12.02 -12.63
C ALA A 132 17.33 11.85 -13.55
N ALA A 133 16.16 11.75 -12.94
CA ALA A 133 14.88 11.59 -13.63
C ALA A 133 13.74 12.23 -12.82
N ALA A 134 12.91 13.01 -13.49
CA ALA A 134 11.84 13.78 -12.82
C ALA A 134 10.72 12.90 -12.24
N ALA A 135 10.36 11.82 -12.93
CA ALA A 135 9.39 10.84 -12.45
C ALA A 135 9.45 9.57 -13.30
N ILE A 136 9.77 8.44 -12.69
CA ILE A 136 9.78 7.12 -13.32
C ILE A 136 8.54 6.38 -12.79
N PRO A 137 7.51 6.17 -13.62
CA PRO A 137 6.28 5.51 -13.17
C PRO A 137 6.53 4.02 -12.93
N MET A 138 5.78 3.45 -11.99
CA MET A 138 5.63 2.01 -11.83
C MET A 138 4.40 1.52 -12.60
N THR A 139 4.47 0.30 -13.13
CA THR A 139 3.39 -0.27 -13.97
C THR A 139 3.21 -1.76 -13.71
N GLY A 140 2.12 -2.35 -14.23
CA GLY A 140 1.85 -3.78 -14.15
C GLY A 140 1.16 -4.22 -12.85
N GLY A 141 0.82 -3.28 -11.98
CA GLY A 141 0.05 -3.56 -10.77
C GLY A 141 -1.40 -3.95 -11.10
N GLY A 142 -1.90 -5.00 -10.46
CA GLY A 142 -3.26 -5.49 -10.64
C GLY A 142 -3.80 -6.13 -9.37
N ASN A 143 -5.10 -6.00 -9.15
CA ASN A 143 -5.80 -6.69 -8.07
C ASN A 143 -5.95 -8.17 -8.42
N GLY A 144 -5.95 -9.04 -7.40
CA GLY A 144 -6.39 -10.42 -7.56
C GLY A 144 -7.91 -10.51 -7.75
N GLU A 145 -8.37 -11.63 -8.28
CA GLU A 145 -9.79 -11.93 -8.36
C GLU A 145 -10.30 -12.48 -7.02
N VAL A 146 -11.53 -12.13 -6.68
CA VAL A 146 -12.20 -12.67 -5.48
C VAL A 146 -12.98 -13.93 -5.84
N SER A 147 -12.81 -14.96 -5.05
CA SER A 147 -13.49 -16.24 -5.20
C SER A 147 -14.19 -16.65 -3.89
N GLY A 148 -15.05 -17.67 -3.97
CA GLY A 148 -15.65 -18.25 -2.76
C GLY A 148 -14.60 -18.81 -1.78
N LYS A 149 -13.44 -19.22 -2.28
CA LYS A 149 -12.33 -19.69 -1.45
C LYS A 149 -11.75 -18.58 -0.58
N ASP A 150 -11.64 -17.36 -1.09
CA ASP A 150 -11.07 -16.22 -0.32
C ASP A 150 -11.95 -15.87 0.88
N HIS A 151 -13.28 -16.00 0.72
CA HIS A 151 -14.22 -15.86 1.82
C HIS A 151 -14.09 -16.98 2.85
N GLN A 152 -13.89 -18.23 2.40
CA GLN A 152 -13.64 -19.37 3.29
C GLN A 152 -12.33 -19.22 4.05
N ASP A 153 -11.26 -18.80 3.38
CA ASP A 153 -9.96 -18.53 3.99
C ASP A 153 -10.04 -17.41 5.04
N TYR A 154 -10.83 -16.35 4.76
CA TYR A 154 -11.13 -15.31 5.75
C TYR A 154 -11.84 -15.88 6.98
N LEU A 155 -12.91 -16.66 6.79
CA LEU A 155 -13.67 -17.24 7.92
C LEU A 155 -12.80 -18.16 8.76
N ALA A 156 -12.02 -19.05 8.14
CA ALA A 156 -11.11 -19.95 8.84
C ALA A 156 -10.08 -19.18 9.69
N LYS A 157 -9.53 -18.08 9.17
CA LYS A 157 -8.61 -17.22 9.92
C LYS A 157 -9.31 -16.45 11.04
N ALA A 158 -10.55 -15.99 10.79
CA ALA A 158 -11.32 -15.22 11.76
C ALA A 158 -11.67 -16.02 13.02
N GLU A 159 -11.76 -17.36 12.94
CA GLU A 159 -12.03 -18.24 14.09
C GLU A 159 -10.99 -18.08 15.22
N SER A 160 -9.77 -17.67 14.90
CA SER A 160 -8.72 -17.46 15.90
C SER A 160 -8.77 -16.09 16.60
N PHE A 161 -9.69 -15.20 16.16
CA PHE A 161 -9.80 -13.85 16.71
C PHE A 161 -11.08 -13.70 17.54
N SER A 162 -11.01 -12.97 18.64
CA SER A 162 -12.16 -12.58 19.43
C SER A 162 -12.69 -11.21 18.98
N PHE A 163 -13.96 -11.12 18.65
CA PHE A 163 -14.61 -9.88 18.21
C PHE A 163 -16.07 -9.83 18.67
N HIS A 164 -16.63 -8.64 18.82
CA HIS A 164 -18.00 -8.43 19.26
C HIS A 164 -19.03 -8.60 18.12
N THR A 165 -18.64 -8.22 16.90
CA THR A 165 -19.50 -8.30 15.72
C THR A 165 -18.69 -8.55 14.47
N MET A 166 -19.30 -9.23 13.51
CA MET A 166 -18.71 -9.45 12.19
C MET A 166 -19.57 -8.72 11.15
N GLY A 167 -18.91 -7.97 10.27
CA GLY A 167 -19.55 -7.29 9.15
C GLY A 167 -18.90 -7.69 7.84
N ALA A 168 -19.66 -7.67 6.76
CA ALA A 168 -19.17 -7.78 5.40
C ALA A 168 -19.76 -6.64 4.57
N ARG A 169 -19.00 -6.15 3.61
CA ARG A 169 -19.52 -5.26 2.59
C ARG A 169 -20.13 -6.16 1.51
N VAL A 170 -21.45 -6.20 1.44
CA VAL A 170 -22.17 -6.90 0.38
C VAL A 170 -22.58 -5.85 -0.64
N THR A 171 -22.23 -6.07 -1.90
CA THR A 171 -22.86 -5.41 -3.04
C THR A 171 -23.89 -6.39 -3.56
N ASP A 172 -25.18 -6.09 -3.34
CA ASP A 172 -26.26 -6.78 -4.03
C ASP A 172 -26.22 -6.34 -5.48
N ASP A 173 -25.92 -7.28 -6.38
CA ASP A 173 -26.16 -7.19 -7.81
C ASP A 173 -27.48 -7.91 -8.14
#